data_35f4a586a2f1a5fb89b5260fce87c016
#
_entry.id   35f4a586a2f1a5fb89b5260fce87c016
#
_cell.length_a   1.000
_cell.length_b   1.000
_cell.length_c   1.000
_cell.angle_alpha   90.00
_cell.angle_beta   90.00
_cell.angle_gamma   90.00
#
_symmetry.space_group_name_H-M   'P 1'
#
loop_
_entity.id
_entity.type
_entity.pdbx_description
1 polymer ?
#
loop_
_entity_poly.entity_id
_entity_poly.type
_entity_poly.pdbx_seq_one_letter_code
_entity_poly.pdbx_strand_id
1 'polypeptide(L)'
;MIFRKRQPKWAATVAATGWGESTYAELAWDRSRGAAARWAVAGAVVGSLVALVVFAPAAWLASAVSSATGERILLSDARGTVWAGSAVLVLTGGPDSRDASALPGRLNWTLGLRGTGLALKATQACCLNGVVTVMLNPGLGRMSATLLPTTAAWVGQWPSAWLGGLGTPWNTMQLGGNAKLISPGMTVEAVQGRLRIEGQAQIDLTDVSSRMSTLPSLGNYRFTVTGDPANAGTAQLNLITLDGALQLSGSGTSGAGKTRFRGEARAQTADEPALSNLLNIIGRRDGARSVISIG
;
A
#
# COMPACT_ATOMS: atom_id res chain seq x y z
N MET A 1 -32.13 96.17 -23.95
CA MET A 1 -32.64 95.10 -24.90
C MET A 1 -31.65 93.98 -24.87
N ILE A 2 -31.94 92.88 -24.18
CA ILE A 2 -31.04 91.69 -24.07
C ILE A 2 -31.53 90.67 -25.09
N PHE A 3 -30.75 90.48 -26.16
CA PHE A 3 -31.03 89.44 -27.15
C PHE A 3 -30.61 88.08 -26.58
N ARG A 4 -31.61 87.28 -26.19
CA ARG A 4 -31.46 85.85 -25.79
C ARG A 4 -31.25 85.03 -27.07
N LYS A 5 -30.04 84.63 -27.38
CA LYS A 5 -29.72 83.66 -28.47
C LYS A 5 -30.45 82.31 -28.16
N ARG A 6 -31.45 81.99 -28.93
CA ARG A 6 -32.06 80.65 -28.92
C ARG A 6 -31.02 79.65 -29.49
N GLN A 7 -30.60 78.69 -28.70
CA GLN A 7 -29.85 77.57 -29.22
C GLN A 7 -30.76 76.70 -30.07
N PRO A 8 -30.29 76.21 -31.21
CA PRO A 8 -31.07 75.39 -32.09
C PRO A 8 -31.35 74.03 -31.45
N LYS A 9 -32.60 73.54 -31.47
CA LYS A 9 -33.10 72.31 -30.88
C LYS A 9 -32.42 71.01 -31.39
N TRP A 10 -31.70 71.08 -32.54
CA TRP A 10 -30.97 69.94 -33.08
C TRP A 10 -29.68 69.67 -32.34
N ALA A 11 -29.03 70.63 -31.73
CA ALA A 11 -27.80 70.43 -30.98
C ALA A 11 -28.02 69.66 -29.69
N ALA A 12 -29.22 69.73 -29.10
CA ALA A 12 -29.56 68.99 -27.90
C ALA A 12 -29.89 67.50 -28.16
N THR A 13 -30.42 67.18 -29.34
CA THR A 13 -30.81 65.82 -29.74
C THR A 13 -29.58 64.98 -30.15
N VAL A 14 -28.58 65.58 -30.79
CA VAL A 14 -27.37 64.84 -31.23
C VAL A 14 -26.48 64.54 -30.05
N ALA A 15 -26.45 65.38 -29.03
CA ALA A 15 -25.63 65.13 -27.82
C ALA A 15 -26.26 64.02 -26.93
N ALA A 16 -27.60 63.84 -26.98
CA ALA A 16 -28.27 62.84 -26.14
C ALA A 16 -28.25 61.41 -26.68
N THR A 17 -28.12 61.23 -28.01
CA THR A 17 -28.15 59.89 -28.65
C THR A 17 -26.74 59.25 -28.83
N GLY A 18 -25.72 60.04 -28.89
CA GLY A 18 -24.37 59.54 -29.18
C GLY A 18 -23.58 59.01 -28.00
N TRP A 19 -23.89 59.48 -26.80
CA TRP A 19 -23.11 59.07 -25.59
C TRP A 19 -23.76 57.97 -24.77
N GLY A 20 -25.05 57.81 -24.86
CA GLY A 20 -25.78 56.77 -24.13
C GLY A 20 -25.56 55.35 -24.68
N GLU A 21 -25.59 55.24 -26.03
CA GLU A 21 -25.45 53.93 -26.69
C GLU A 21 -24.01 53.40 -26.60
N SER A 22 -22.99 54.27 -26.70
CA SER A 22 -21.60 53.85 -26.53
C SER A 22 -21.32 53.37 -25.10
N THR A 23 -21.87 54.03 -24.08
CA THR A 23 -21.69 53.64 -22.68
C THR A 23 -22.36 52.30 -22.35
N TYR A 24 -23.57 52.05 -22.91
CA TYR A 24 -24.24 50.74 -22.74
C TYR A 24 -23.51 49.65 -23.50
N ALA A 25 -22.98 49.89 -24.67
CA ALA A 25 -22.20 48.94 -25.46
C ALA A 25 -20.86 48.65 -24.74
N GLU A 26 -20.15 49.63 -24.20
CA GLU A 26 -18.92 49.44 -23.44
C GLU A 26 -19.17 48.66 -22.13
N LEU A 27 -20.22 48.97 -21.40
CA LEU A 27 -20.60 48.22 -20.19
C LEU A 27 -21.05 46.76 -20.50
N ALA A 28 -21.68 46.54 -21.64
CA ALA A 28 -22.03 45.18 -22.10
C ALA A 28 -20.78 44.39 -22.52
N TRP A 29 -19.81 45.07 -23.18
CA TRP A 29 -18.51 44.46 -23.54
C TRP A 29 -17.66 44.12 -22.33
N ASP A 30 -17.58 44.99 -21.33
CA ASP A 30 -16.83 44.74 -20.10
C ASP A 30 -17.48 43.62 -19.29
N ARG A 31 -18.81 43.56 -19.25
CA ARG A 31 -19.55 42.49 -18.59
C ARG A 31 -19.37 41.15 -19.29
N SER A 32 -19.35 41.12 -20.62
CA SER A 32 -19.10 39.94 -21.44
C SER A 32 -17.66 39.45 -21.32
N ARG A 33 -16.67 40.33 -21.28
CA ARG A 33 -15.26 40.04 -21.04
C ARG A 33 -15.05 39.41 -19.64
N GLY A 34 -15.68 39.99 -18.61
CA GLY A 34 -15.62 39.46 -17.26
C GLY A 34 -16.24 38.06 -17.12
N ALA A 35 -17.34 37.77 -17.82
CA ALA A 35 -17.95 36.45 -17.85
C ALA A 35 -17.06 35.44 -18.61
N ALA A 36 -16.54 35.82 -19.78
CA ALA A 36 -15.67 34.98 -20.58
C ALA A 36 -14.38 34.64 -19.82
N ALA A 37 -13.77 35.61 -19.14
CA ALA A 37 -12.58 35.40 -18.32
C ALA A 37 -12.82 34.42 -17.17
N ARG A 38 -13.98 34.49 -16.49
CA ARG A 38 -14.35 33.56 -15.41
C ARG A 38 -14.48 32.10 -15.92
N TRP A 39 -15.12 31.92 -17.06
CA TRP A 39 -15.25 30.59 -17.68
C TRP A 39 -13.93 30.08 -18.20
N ALA A 40 -13.05 30.93 -18.73
CA ALA A 40 -11.71 30.56 -19.14
C ALA A 40 -10.86 30.10 -17.95
N VAL A 41 -10.90 30.85 -16.83
CA VAL A 41 -10.19 30.47 -15.59
C VAL A 41 -10.78 29.18 -15.01
N ALA A 42 -12.11 29.04 -14.94
CA ALA A 42 -12.76 27.82 -14.49
C ALA A 42 -12.36 26.61 -15.36
N GLY A 43 -12.38 26.78 -16.69
CA GLY A 43 -11.93 25.74 -17.62
C GLY A 43 -10.45 25.37 -17.43
N ALA A 44 -9.58 26.38 -17.26
CA ALA A 44 -8.16 26.13 -16.99
C ALA A 44 -7.94 25.39 -15.67
N VAL A 45 -8.65 25.75 -14.60
CA VAL A 45 -8.57 25.08 -13.30
C VAL A 45 -9.06 23.64 -13.40
N VAL A 46 -10.23 23.41 -14.00
CA VAL A 46 -10.76 22.07 -14.20
C VAL A 46 -9.85 21.24 -15.10
N GLY A 47 -9.37 21.79 -16.19
CA GLY A 47 -8.43 21.12 -17.10
C GLY A 47 -7.12 20.74 -16.38
N SER A 48 -6.58 21.64 -15.56
CA SER A 48 -5.37 21.38 -14.77
C SER A 48 -5.61 20.28 -13.74
N LEU A 49 -6.76 20.26 -13.04
CA LEU A 49 -7.11 19.20 -12.09
C LEU A 49 -7.26 17.84 -12.80
N VAL A 50 -7.92 17.81 -13.94
CA VAL A 50 -8.05 16.59 -14.74
C VAL A 50 -6.67 16.10 -15.20
N ALA A 51 -5.84 16.99 -15.72
CA ALA A 51 -4.48 16.65 -16.14
C ALA A 51 -3.65 16.09 -14.97
N LEU A 52 -3.74 16.72 -13.80
CA LEU A 52 -3.03 16.28 -12.59
C LEU A 52 -3.48 14.89 -12.13
N VAL A 53 -4.76 14.55 -12.26
CA VAL A 53 -5.26 13.20 -11.96
C VAL A 53 -4.80 12.20 -13.01
N VAL A 54 -4.96 12.50 -14.30
CA VAL A 54 -4.62 11.59 -15.40
C VAL A 54 -3.12 11.31 -15.46
N PHE A 55 -2.30 12.32 -15.22
CA PHE A 55 -0.83 12.23 -15.25
C PHE A 55 -0.20 12.15 -13.86
N ALA A 56 -0.98 11.77 -12.83
CA ALA A 56 -0.48 11.63 -11.46
C ALA A 56 0.78 10.76 -11.43
N PRO A 57 1.94 11.27 -10.96
CA PRO A 57 3.20 10.53 -11.01
C PRO A 57 3.18 9.32 -10.07
N ALA A 58 3.87 8.25 -10.46
CA ALA A 58 4.02 7.02 -9.67
C ALA A 58 4.61 7.27 -8.26
N ALA A 59 5.36 8.35 -8.08
CA ALA A 59 5.91 8.76 -6.79
C ALA A 59 4.82 9.02 -5.73
N TRP A 60 3.62 9.45 -6.13
CA TRP A 60 2.50 9.62 -5.19
C TRP A 60 2.00 8.30 -4.64
N LEU A 61 1.92 7.26 -5.51
CA LEU A 61 1.61 5.91 -5.06
C LEU A 61 2.71 5.38 -4.11
N ALA A 62 3.98 5.63 -4.44
CA ALA A 62 5.10 5.24 -3.60
C ALA A 62 5.03 5.89 -2.22
N SER A 63 4.74 7.19 -2.14
CA SER A 63 4.56 7.91 -0.88
C SER A 63 3.36 7.40 -0.09
N ALA A 64 2.24 7.09 -0.76
CA ALA A 64 1.06 6.56 -0.12
C ALA A 64 1.31 5.16 0.49
N VAL A 65 2.01 4.28 -0.23
CA VAL A 65 2.40 2.95 0.28
C VAL A 65 3.35 3.08 1.47
N SER A 66 4.37 3.92 1.36
CA SER A 66 5.31 4.19 2.45
C SER A 66 4.60 4.67 3.71
N SER A 67 3.73 5.67 3.59
CA SER A 67 2.96 6.21 4.72
C SER A 67 2.01 5.17 5.33
N ALA A 68 1.29 4.41 4.49
CA ALA A 68 0.34 3.40 4.94
C ALA A 68 1.01 2.21 5.66
N THR A 69 2.27 1.91 5.33
CA THR A 69 3.04 0.81 5.93
C THR A 69 3.99 1.25 7.03
N GLY A 70 3.98 2.54 7.41
CA GLY A 70 4.94 3.09 8.37
C GLY A 70 6.38 2.91 7.88
N GLU A 71 6.62 3.23 6.61
CA GLU A 71 7.92 3.12 5.91
C GLU A 71 8.53 1.72 5.86
N ARG A 72 7.75 0.68 6.15
CA ARG A 72 8.25 -0.70 6.08
C ARG A 72 8.29 -1.26 4.67
N ILE A 73 7.46 -0.75 3.78
CA ILE A 73 7.43 -1.10 2.36
C ILE A 73 7.67 0.17 1.56
N LEU A 74 8.75 0.18 0.79
CA LEU A 74 9.10 1.28 -0.09
C LEU A 74 9.03 0.83 -1.54
N LEU A 75 8.47 1.69 -2.39
CA LEU A 75 8.53 1.56 -3.85
C LEU A 75 9.63 2.49 -4.36
N SER A 76 10.85 1.98 -4.39
CA SER A 76 12.03 2.74 -4.81
C SER A 76 12.10 2.86 -6.32
N ASP A 77 12.69 3.93 -6.83
CA ASP A 77 12.82 4.23 -8.28
C ASP A 77 11.46 4.09 -9.00
N ALA A 78 10.40 4.67 -8.42
CA ALA A 78 9.06 4.64 -9.01
C ALA A 78 9.02 5.42 -10.32
N ARG A 79 8.53 4.78 -11.39
CA ARG A 79 8.46 5.33 -12.75
C ARG A 79 7.06 5.16 -13.31
N GLY A 80 6.67 6.10 -14.19
CA GLY A 80 5.35 6.13 -14.80
C GLY A 80 4.34 6.91 -13.98
N THR A 81 3.10 6.47 -13.99
CA THR A 81 1.97 7.12 -13.31
C THR A 81 1.39 6.21 -12.22
N VAL A 82 0.50 6.77 -11.40
CA VAL A 82 -0.32 5.99 -10.45
C VAL A 82 -1.12 4.90 -11.19
N TRP A 83 -1.56 5.19 -12.43
CA TRP A 83 -2.39 4.29 -13.23
C TRP A 83 -1.61 3.15 -13.90
N ALA A 84 -0.38 3.44 -14.31
CA ALA A 84 0.52 2.45 -14.91
C ALA A 84 1.96 2.83 -14.59
N GLY A 85 2.66 1.97 -13.89
CA GLY A 85 4.02 2.27 -13.45
C GLY A 85 4.80 1.04 -13.03
N SER A 86 6.02 1.30 -12.59
CA SER A 86 6.91 0.28 -12.06
C SER A 86 7.81 0.83 -10.96
N ALA A 87 8.21 -0.02 -10.02
CA ALA A 87 9.15 0.33 -8.96
C ALA A 87 9.93 -0.90 -8.49
N VAL A 88 11.00 -0.68 -7.76
CA VAL A 88 11.70 -1.72 -7.00
C VAL A 88 11.06 -1.81 -5.62
N LEU A 89 10.64 -3.01 -5.23
CA LEU A 89 10.05 -3.25 -3.92
C LEU A 89 11.15 -3.45 -2.88
N VAL A 90 11.14 -2.61 -1.84
CA VAL A 90 12.14 -2.64 -0.76
C VAL A 90 11.42 -2.81 0.57
N LEU A 91 11.86 -3.77 1.37
CA LEU A 91 11.49 -3.88 2.78
C LEU A 91 12.50 -3.13 3.63
N THR A 92 11.99 -2.41 4.64
CA THR A 92 12.81 -1.72 5.64
C THR A 92 12.29 -2.01 7.05
N GLY A 93 13.11 -1.76 8.06
CA GLY A 93 12.71 -1.90 9.46
C GLY A 93 11.78 -0.78 9.97
N GLY A 94 11.40 0.16 9.11
CA GLY A 94 10.59 1.32 9.44
C GLY A 94 11.40 2.62 9.50
N PRO A 95 10.84 3.70 10.05
CA PRO A 95 11.50 5.00 10.15
C PRO A 95 12.88 4.89 10.81
N ASP A 96 13.85 5.60 10.27
CA ASP A 96 15.24 5.65 10.76
C ASP A 96 16.01 4.31 10.75
N SER A 97 15.42 3.23 10.22
CA SER A 97 16.12 1.96 10.08
C SER A 97 17.16 2.02 8.97
N ARG A 98 18.34 1.47 9.25
CA ARG A 98 19.40 1.26 8.24
C ARG A 98 19.28 -0.08 7.53
N ASP A 99 18.40 -0.94 8.02
CA ASP A 99 18.14 -2.23 7.42
C ASP A 99 17.18 -2.06 6.25
N ALA A 100 17.62 -2.50 5.09
CA ALA A 100 16.83 -2.48 3.88
C ALA A 100 17.18 -3.68 3.00
N SER A 101 16.18 -4.31 2.40
CA SER A 101 16.37 -5.40 1.45
C SER A 101 15.47 -5.20 0.24
N ALA A 102 16.09 -5.11 -0.94
CA ALA A 102 15.38 -4.94 -2.19
C ALA A 102 15.06 -6.29 -2.82
N LEU A 103 13.86 -6.44 -3.39
CA LEU A 103 13.57 -7.58 -4.26
C LEU A 103 14.23 -7.38 -5.62
N PRO A 104 14.77 -8.47 -6.21
CA PRO A 104 15.30 -8.41 -7.56
C PRO A 104 14.20 -8.15 -8.57
N GLY A 105 14.52 -7.32 -9.57
CA GLY A 105 13.57 -6.92 -10.62
C GLY A 105 12.60 -5.82 -10.20
N ARG A 106 11.71 -5.48 -11.12
CA ARG A 106 10.74 -4.40 -10.93
C ARG A 106 9.34 -4.97 -10.78
N LEU A 107 8.61 -4.47 -9.80
CA LEU A 107 7.17 -4.63 -9.70
C LEU A 107 6.53 -3.69 -10.73
N ASN A 108 5.74 -4.22 -11.64
CA ASN A 108 4.95 -3.45 -12.58
C ASN A 108 3.49 -3.49 -12.15
N TRP A 109 2.79 -2.36 -12.28
CA TRP A 109 1.36 -2.30 -11.96
C TRP A 109 0.58 -1.56 -13.01
N THR A 110 -0.70 -1.92 -13.09
CA THR A 110 -1.73 -1.16 -13.77
C THR A 110 -2.93 -1.04 -12.84
N LEU A 111 -3.44 0.19 -12.70
CA LEU A 111 -4.62 0.51 -11.92
C LEU A 111 -5.72 0.94 -12.88
N GLY A 112 -6.87 0.30 -12.82
CA GLY A 112 -8.00 0.61 -13.69
C GLY A 112 -9.32 0.55 -12.95
N LEU A 113 -10.33 1.23 -13.48
CA LEU A 113 -11.70 1.19 -12.96
C LEU A 113 -12.31 -0.18 -13.24
N ARG A 114 -12.96 -0.78 -12.24
CA ARG A 114 -13.72 -2.01 -12.39
C ARG A 114 -14.97 -1.97 -11.51
N GLY A 115 -16.13 -1.80 -12.13
CA GLY A 115 -17.37 -1.54 -11.42
C GLY A 115 -17.27 -0.23 -10.61
N THR A 116 -17.53 -0.28 -9.31
CA THR A 116 -17.45 0.87 -8.40
C THR A 116 -16.08 1.01 -7.71
N GLY A 117 -15.14 0.11 -8.00
CA GLY A 117 -13.82 0.09 -7.40
C GLY A 117 -12.69 0.22 -8.41
N LEU A 118 -11.48 0.05 -7.92
CA LEU A 118 -10.24 0.05 -8.68
C LEU A 118 -9.63 -1.35 -8.68
N ALA A 119 -9.22 -1.85 -9.84
CA ALA A 119 -8.48 -3.09 -9.97
C ALA A 119 -6.99 -2.76 -10.14
N LEU A 120 -6.20 -3.11 -9.14
CA LEU A 120 -4.74 -3.09 -9.19
C LEU A 120 -4.26 -4.45 -9.69
N LYS A 121 -3.64 -4.48 -10.86
CA LYS A 121 -2.98 -5.67 -11.40
C LYS A 121 -1.48 -5.48 -11.24
N ALA A 122 -0.82 -6.44 -10.61
CA ALA A 122 0.61 -6.42 -10.36
C ALA A 122 1.31 -7.62 -10.99
N THR A 123 2.49 -7.41 -11.54
CA THR A 123 3.36 -8.45 -12.10
C THR A 123 4.80 -8.20 -11.70
N GLN A 124 5.53 -9.27 -11.43
CA GLN A 124 6.98 -9.21 -11.17
C GLN A 124 7.62 -10.51 -11.65
N ALA A 125 8.62 -10.40 -12.49
CA ALA A 125 9.19 -11.56 -13.18
C ALA A 125 9.84 -12.58 -12.24
N CYS A 126 10.44 -12.13 -11.12
CA CYS A 126 11.12 -13.05 -10.19
C CYS A 126 10.15 -13.80 -9.28
N CYS A 127 9.11 -13.11 -8.80
CA CYS A 127 8.58 -13.47 -7.50
C CYS A 127 7.06 -13.55 -7.44
N LEU A 128 6.33 -13.02 -8.42
CA LEU A 128 4.89 -13.18 -8.55
C LEU A 128 4.55 -14.27 -9.58
N ASN A 129 3.57 -15.07 -9.27
CA ASN A 129 3.09 -16.12 -10.16
C ASN A 129 2.03 -15.58 -11.12
N GLY A 130 2.50 -14.94 -12.19
CA GLY A 130 1.65 -14.29 -13.17
C GLY A 130 1.09 -12.95 -12.70
N VAL A 131 -0.16 -12.65 -13.08
CA VAL A 131 -0.84 -11.41 -12.74
C VAL A 131 -1.59 -11.56 -11.42
N VAL A 132 -1.18 -10.83 -10.42
CA VAL A 132 -1.89 -10.72 -9.14
C VAL A 132 -2.85 -9.55 -9.20
N THR A 133 -4.11 -9.76 -8.88
CA THR A 133 -5.13 -8.72 -8.91
C THR A 133 -5.65 -8.42 -7.51
N VAL A 134 -5.61 -7.15 -7.13
CA VAL A 134 -6.20 -6.64 -5.89
C VAL A 134 -7.31 -5.66 -6.24
N MET A 135 -8.51 -5.92 -5.74
CA MET A 135 -9.64 -5.00 -5.86
C MET A 135 -9.61 -4.02 -4.70
N LEU A 136 -9.58 -2.74 -5.02
CA LEU A 136 -9.63 -1.64 -4.04
C LEU A 136 -11.00 -0.98 -4.13
N ASN A 137 -11.74 -0.97 -3.04
CA ASN A 137 -13.05 -0.33 -2.97
C ASN A 137 -13.01 0.79 -1.93
N PRO A 138 -12.77 2.04 -2.38
CA PRO A 138 -12.86 3.20 -1.50
C PRO A 138 -14.32 3.50 -1.17
N GLY A 139 -14.62 3.76 0.10
CA GLY A 139 -15.91 4.17 0.59
C GLY A 139 -15.78 5.31 1.60
N LEU A 140 -16.89 5.93 1.98
CA LEU A 140 -16.89 6.99 3.00
C LEU A 140 -16.52 6.40 4.37
N GLY A 141 -15.34 6.75 4.88
CA GLY A 141 -14.84 6.25 6.16
C GLY A 141 -14.43 4.78 6.20
N ARG A 142 -14.39 4.11 5.03
CA ARG A 142 -13.94 2.72 4.89
C ARG A 142 -13.15 2.54 3.60
N MET A 143 -12.21 1.63 3.62
CA MET A 143 -11.46 1.20 2.45
C MET A 143 -11.27 -0.31 2.52
N SER A 144 -11.62 -1.04 1.47
CA SER A 144 -11.34 -2.46 1.39
C SER A 144 -10.36 -2.78 0.27
N ALA A 145 -9.48 -3.73 0.54
CA ALA A 145 -8.55 -4.32 -0.40
C ALA A 145 -8.78 -5.82 -0.42
N THR A 146 -9.19 -6.36 -1.57
CA THR A 146 -9.47 -7.78 -1.75
C THR A 146 -8.46 -8.37 -2.73
N LEU A 147 -7.62 -9.27 -2.23
CA LEU A 147 -6.77 -10.11 -3.07
C LEU A 147 -7.66 -11.15 -3.75
N LEU A 148 -7.75 -11.10 -5.06
CA LEU A 148 -8.54 -12.08 -5.81
C LEU A 148 -7.79 -13.42 -5.89
N PRO A 149 -8.53 -14.54 -5.90
CA PRO A 149 -7.94 -15.84 -6.14
C PRO A 149 -7.15 -15.83 -7.45
N THR A 150 -5.96 -16.38 -7.44
CA THR A 150 -5.18 -16.63 -8.65
C THR A 150 -5.54 -17.99 -9.22
N THR A 151 -5.43 -18.16 -10.54
CA THR A 151 -5.59 -19.48 -11.20
C THR A 151 -4.51 -20.48 -10.80
N ALA A 152 -3.41 -19.97 -10.26
CA ALA A 152 -2.32 -20.77 -9.73
C ALA A 152 -2.54 -21.08 -8.24
N ALA A 153 -1.92 -22.18 -7.78
CA ALA A 153 -2.02 -22.60 -6.37
C ALA A 153 -1.35 -21.63 -5.38
N TRP A 154 -0.54 -20.66 -5.87
CA TRP A 154 0.21 -19.72 -5.05
C TRP A 154 0.30 -18.34 -5.74
N VAL A 155 0.43 -17.30 -4.93
CA VAL A 155 0.42 -15.89 -5.34
C VAL A 155 1.82 -15.41 -5.69
N GLY A 156 2.79 -15.75 -4.86
CA GLY A 156 4.18 -15.34 -5.05
C GLY A 156 5.13 -16.14 -4.17
N GLN A 157 6.42 -16.09 -4.52
CA GLN A 157 7.50 -16.73 -3.79
C GLN A 157 8.70 -15.80 -3.76
N TRP A 158 9.28 -15.59 -2.59
CA TRP A 158 10.39 -14.67 -2.36
C TRP A 158 11.50 -15.35 -1.59
N PRO A 159 12.76 -14.96 -1.77
CA PRO A 159 13.86 -15.39 -0.90
C PRO A 159 13.59 -14.98 0.54
N SER A 160 13.72 -15.89 1.51
CA SER A 160 13.53 -15.56 2.93
C SER A 160 14.54 -14.51 3.42
N ALA A 161 15.69 -14.39 2.79
CA ALA A 161 16.67 -13.34 3.04
C ALA A 161 16.11 -11.92 2.91
N TRP A 162 15.06 -11.73 2.09
CA TRP A 162 14.38 -10.44 1.93
C TRP A 162 13.77 -9.95 3.25
N LEU A 163 13.34 -10.85 4.13
CA LEU A 163 12.81 -10.52 5.46
C LEU A 163 13.84 -9.80 6.35
N GLY A 164 15.14 -9.94 6.05
CA GLY A 164 16.20 -9.21 6.75
C GLY A 164 16.04 -7.69 6.70
N GLY A 165 15.38 -7.17 5.65
CA GLY A 165 15.04 -5.76 5.54
C GLY A 165 14.13 -5.24 6.66
N LEU A 166 13.33 -6.09 7.29
CA LEU A 166 12.45 -5.71 8.41
C LEU A 166 13.20 -5.37 9.71
N GLY A 167 14.52 -5.50 9.73
CA GLY A 167 15.34 -5.23 10.92
C GLY A 167 15.36 -6.39 11.90
N THR A 168 15.73 -6.09 13.14
CA THR A 168 15.82 -7.10 14.22
C THR A 168 14.43 -7.69 14.55
N PRO A 169 14.31 -9.03 14.70
CA PRO A 169 15.40 -10.03 14.75
C PRO A 169 15.82 -10.61 13.39
N TRP A 170 15.09 -10.30 12.30
CA TRP A 170 15.24 -10.95 10.99
C TRP A 170 16.62 -10.74 10.34
N ASN A 171 17.18 -9.51 10.46
CA ASN A 171 18.51 -9.21 9.95
C ASN A 171 19.61 -9.97 10.71
N THR A 172 19.42 -10.18 12.02
CA THR A 172 20.38 -10.94 12.87
C THR A 172 20.37 -12.41 12.52
N MET A 173 19.19 -12.99 12.31
CA MET A 173 19.04 -14.40 11.96
C MET A 173 19.57 -14.74 10.58
N GLN A 174 19.64 -13.76 9.67
CA GLN A 174 20.10 -13.92 8.27
C GLN A 174 19.50 -15.17 7.62
N LEU A 175 18.16 -15.18 7.53
CA LEU A 175 17.43 -16.33 7.03
C LEU A 175 17.73 -16.62 5.56
N GLY A 176 18.00 -17.89 5.25
CA GLY A 176 17.98 -18.44 3.91
C GLY A 176 16.70 -19.20 3.63
N GLY A 177 16.57 -19.73 2.41
CA GLY A 177 15.38 -20.45 1.96
C GLY A 177 14.37 -19.55 1.23
N ASN A 178 13.13 -20.02 1.10
CA ASN A 178 12.09 -19.34 0.34
C ASN A 178 10.81 -19.17 1.17
N ALA A 179 10.13 -18.05 0.98
CA ALA A 179 8.80 -17.75 1.50
C ALA A 179 7.79 -17.76 0.36
N LYS A 180 6.77 -18.60 0.43
CA LYS A 180 5.72 -18.78 -0.59
C LYS A 180 4.38 -18.37 -0.03
N LEU A 181 3.72 -17.41 -0.67
CA LEU A 181 2.39 -16.96 -0.29
C LEU A 181 1.33 -17.73 -1.07
N ILE A 182 0.39 -18.30 -0.35
CA ILE A 182 -0.79 -19.01 -0.86
C ILE A 182 -2.01 -18.32 -0.28
N SER A 183 -2.97 -17.96 -1.13
CA SER A 183 -4.25 -17.41 -0.66
C SER A 183 -5.37 -17.79 -1.62
N PRO A 184 -6.44 -18.39 -1.12
CA PRO A 184 -7.66 -18.63 -1.90
C PRO A 184 -8.48 -17.36 -2.10
N GLY A 185 -8.08 -16.28 -1.44
CA GLY A 185 -8.72 -14.97 -1.41
C GLY A 185 -8.69 -14.40 -0.01
N MET A 186 -8.38 -13.11 0.08
CA MET A 186 -8.31 -12.41 1.37
C MET A 186 -8.77 -10.97 1.18
N THR A 187 -9.64 -10.51 2.05
CA THR A 187 -10.08 -9.13 2.11
C THR A 187 -9.60 -8.48 3.40
N VAL A 188 -8.97 -7.33 3.25
CA VAL A 188 -8.63 -6.44 4.36
C VAL A 188 -9.46 -5.18 4.24
N GLU A 189 -10.27 -4.90 5.23
CA GLU A 189 -11.10 -3.71 5.29
C GLU A 189 -10.64 -2.81 6.44
N ALA A 190 -10.41 -1.55 6.16
CA ALA A 190 -10.16 -0.51 7.16
C ALA A 190 -11.45 0.30 7.35
N VAL A 191 -12.02 0.28 8.57
CA VAL A 191 -13.22 1.02 8.95
C VAL A 191 -12.88 1.86 10.16
N GLN A 192 -12.92 3.17 10.04
CA GLN A 192 -12.65 4.10 11.14
C GLN A 192 -11.38 3.77 11.94
N GLY A 193 -10.30 3.41 11.23
CA GLY A 193 -9.00 3.05 11.83
C GLY A 193 -8.93 1.64 12.42
N ARG A 194 -9.98 0.83 12.30
CA ARG A 194 -9.98 -0.58 12.68
C ARG A 194 -9.82 -1.46 11.45
N LEU A 195 -8.92 -2.42 11.52
CA LEU A 195 -8.72 -3.41 10.45
C LEU A 195 -9.62 -4.61 10.67
N ARG A 196 -10.30 -5.01 9.62
CA ARG A 196 -11.08 -6.24 9.53
C ARG A 196 -10.45 -7.12 8.47
N ILE A 197 -10.22 -8.37 8.79
CA ILE A 197 -9.62 -9.35 7.89
C ILE A 197 -10.63 -10.46 7.67
N GLU A 198 -10.89 -10.76 6.40
CA GLU A 198 -11.75 -11.86 5.98
C GLU A 198 -10.98 -12.75 4.98
N GLY A 199 -11.21 -14.06 5.04
CA GLY A 199 -10.50 -15.03 4.21
C GLY A 199 -9.23 -15.54 4.87
N GLN A 200 -8.31 -16.08 4.06
CA GLN A 200 -7.13 -16.78 4.54
C GLN A 200 -5.91 -16.44 3.69
N ALA A 201 -4.77 -16.29 4.35
CA ALA A 201 -3.45 -16.24 3.74
C ALA A 201 -2.51 -17.21 4.48
N GLN A 202 -1.71 -17.93 3.72
CA GLN A 202 -0.74 -18.90 4.22
C GLN A 202 0.63 -18.57 3.66
N ILE A 203 1.63 -18.54 4.50
CA ILE A 203 3.03 -18.36 4.12
C ILE A 203 3.76 -19.67 4.47
N ASP A 204 4.23 -20.35 3.45
CA ASP A 204 5.08 -21.53 3.60
C ASP A 204 6.53 -21.11 3.47
N LEU A 205 7.29 -21.33 4.52
CA LEU A 205 8.75 -21.12 4.55
C LEU A 205 9.40 -22.46 4.28
N THR A 206 10.17 -22.58 3.20
CA THR A 206 10.83 -23.81 2.77
C THR A 206 12.35 -23.68 2.80
N ASP A 207 13.01 -24.77 3.19
CA ASP A 207 14.47 -24.84 3.29
C ASP A 207 15.07 -23.71 4.12
N VAL A 208 14.41 -23.39 5.23
CA VAL A 208 14.86 -22.29 6.10
C VAL A 208 16.20 -22.65 6.71
N SER A 209 17.15 -21.74 6.56
CA SER A 209 18.47 -21.81 7.19
C SER A 209 18.79 -20.51 7.91
N SER A 210 19.76 -20.52 8.79
CA SER A 210 20.23 -19.33 9.49
C SER A 210 21.73 -19.42 9.70
N ARG A 211 22.42 -18.31 9.53
CA ARG A 211 23.88 -18.24 9.85
C ARG A 211 24.20 -18.38 11.33
N MET A 212 23.18 -18.29 12.19
CA MET A 212 23.32 -18.49 13.64
C MET A 212 23.31 -19.97 14.03
N SER A 213 23.12 -20.88 13.10
CA SER A 213 23.14 -22.33 13.27
C SER A 213 24.19 -22.96 12.38
N THR A 214 24.81 -24.02 12.85
CA THR A 214 25.71 -24.86 12.04
C THR A 214 24.98 -25.85 11.15
N LEU A 215 23.66 -25.99 11.32
CA LEU A 215 22.84 -26.88 10.51
C LEU A 215 22.59 -26.26 9.13
N PRO A 216 22.66 -27.05 8.05
CA PRO A 216 22.41 -26.57 6.71
C PRO A 216 20.93 -26.15 6.48
N SER A 217 20.00 -26.77 7.22
CA SER A 217 18.58 -26.42 7.20
C SER A 217 18.00 -26.51 8.62
N LEU A 218 17.16 -25.58 8.98
CA LEU A 218 16.40 -25.57 10.21
C LEU A 218 15.09 -26.34 10.08
N GLY A 219 14.49 -26.27 8.87
CA GLY A 219 13.22 -26.92 8.57
C GLY A 219 12.29 -26.13 7.67
N ASN A 220 11.07 -26.64 7.57
CA ASN A 220 9.97 -26.05 6.81
C ASN A 220 8.84 -25.64 7.76
N TYR A 221 8.28 -24.46 7.56
CA TYR A 221 7.29 -23.88 8.46
C TYR A 221 6.10 -23.35 7.70
N ARG A 222 4.95 -23.34 8.36
CA ARG A 222 3.72 -22.76 7.83
C ARG A 222 3.17 -21.75 8.80
N PHE A 223 3.01 -20.53 8.32
CA PHE A 223 2.33 -19.45 9.02
C PHE A 223 1.00 -19.15 8.33
N THR A 224 -0.10 -19.23 9.08
CA THR A 224 -1.46 -19.02 8.56
C THR A 224 -2.10 -17.83 9.27
N VAL A 225 -2.72 -16.96 8.48
CA VAL A 225 -3.58 -15.88 8.95
C VAL A 225 -4.98 -16.15 8.46
N THR A 226 -5.93 -16.25 9.37
CA THR A 226 -7.35 -16.48 9.03
C THR A 226 -8.20 -15.40 9.68
N GLY A 227 -9.06 -14.75 8.90
CA GLY A 227 -10.05 -13.83 9.45
C GLY A 227 -11.01 -14.57 10.38
N ASP A 228 -11.31 -14.01 11.54
CA ASP A 228 -12.25 -14.60 12.48
C ASP A 228 -13.69 -14.24 12.08
N PRO A 229 -14.49 -15.20 11.61
CA PRO A 229 -15.88 -14.94 11.22
C PRO A 229 -16.78 -14.57 12.40
N ALA A 230 -16.42 -14.99 13.62
CA ALA A 230 -17.19 -14.71 14.83
C ALA A 230 -16.89 -13.32 15.40
N ASN A 231 -15.65 -12.83 15.22
CA ASN A 231 -15.18 -11.54 15.70
C ASN A 231 -14.63 -10.70 14.56
N ALA A 232 -15.51 -10.05 13.83
CA ALA A 232 -15.14 -9.14 12.76
C ALA A 232 -14.13 -8.09 13.26
N GLY A 233 -12.94 -8.08 12.66
CA GLY A 233 -11.83 -7.21 13.08
C GLY A 233 -10.74 -7.93 13.86
N THR A 234 -10.86 -9.24 14.07
CA THR A 234 -9.82 -10.10 14.64
C THR A 234 -9.37 -11.12 13.60
N ALA A 235 -8.08 -11.34 13.46
CA ALA A 235 -7.51 -12.43 12.68
C ALA A 235 -6.82 -13.42 13.62
N GLN A 236 -6.98 -14.69 13.33
CA GLN A 236 -6.26 -15.78 14.00
C GLN A 236 -4.92 -16.01 13.30
N LEU A 237 -3.88 -16.17 14.08
CA LEU A 237 -2.52 -16.44 13.64
C LEU A 237 -2.13 -17.84 14.11
N ASN A 238 -1.55 -18.63 13.23
CA ASN A 238 -1.08 -19.95 13.56
C ASN A 238 0.29 -20.21 12.90
N LEU A 239 1.22 -20.78 13.66
CA LEU A 239 2.55 -21.18 13.20
C LEU A 239 2.76 -22.63 13.53
N ILE A 240 3.13 -23.43 12.56
CA ILE A 240 3.47 -24.84 12.74
C ILE A 240 4.74 -25.19 11.98
N THR A 241 5.49 -26.13 12.51
CA THR A 241 6.57 -26.81 11.79
C THR A 241 5.98 -27.91 10.93
N LEU A 242 6.38 -27.96 9.67
CA LEU A 242 6.05 -29.07 8.76
C LEU A 242 7.06 -30.21 8.92
N ASP A 243 8.34 -29.84 8.94
CA ASP A 243 9.47 -30.73 9.23
C ASP A 243 10.71 -29.94 9.65
N GLY A 244 11.75 -30.59 10.15
CA GLY A 244 13.07 -30.02 10.40
C GLY A 244 13.56 -30.15 11.83
N ALA A 245 14.83 -29.74 12.06
CA ALA A 245 15.53 -29.82 13.33
C ALA A 245 15.02 -28.80 14.37
N LEU A 246 14.56 -27.63 13.93
CA LEU A 246 13.96 -26.61 14.78
C LEU A 246 12.44 -26.71 14.72
N GLN A 247 11.84 -27.09 15.81
CA GLN A 247 10.39 -27.21 15.96
C GLN A 247 9.83 -25.88 16.47
N LEU A 248 9.00 -25.23 15.64
CA LEU A 248 8.29 -23.99 15.96
C LEU A 248 6.79 -24.28 16.02
N SER A 249 6.13 -23.83 17.04
CA SER A 249 4.68 -23.81 17.12
C SER A 249 4.21 -22.55 17.80
N GLY A 250 3.05 -22.05 17.43
CA GLY A 250 2.48 -20.89 18.07
C GLY A 250 1.13 -20.51 17.53
N SER A 251 0.39 -19.77 18.33
CA SER A 251 -0.91 -19.23 17.96
C SER A 251 -1.08 -17.84 18.52
N GLY A 252 -1.99 -17.10 17.92
CA GLY A 252 -2.24 -15.74 18.36
C GLY A 252 -3.44 -15.12 17.69
N THR A 253 -3.68 -13.87 18.03
CA THR A 253 -4.75 -13.06 17.44
C THR A 253 -4.20 -11.68 17.11
N SER A 254 -4.66 -11.11 16.00
CA SER A 254 -4.36 -9.74 15.61
C SER A 254 -5.68 -9.00 15.38
N GLY A 255 -5.86 -7.89 16.10
CA GLY A 255 -7.08 -7.08 15.98
C GLY A 255 -6.97 -5.78 16.76
N ALA A 256 -7.75 -4.78 16.35
CA ALA A 256 -7.79 -3.45 16.97
C ALA A 256 -6.40 -2.77 17.12
N GLY A 257 -5.49 -3.01 16.15
CA GLY A 257 -4.13 -2.47 16.19
C GLY A 257 -3.17 -3.16 17.16
N LYS A 258 -3.61 -4.24 17.79
CA LYS A 258 -2.78 -5.04 18.70
C LYS A 258 -2.64 -6.47 18.18
N THR A 259 -1.43 -6.98 18.19
CA THR A 259 -1.13 -8.38 17.89
C THR A 259 -0.67 -9.06 19.16
N ARG A 260 -1.28 -10.18 19.49
CA ARG A 260 -0.86 -11.07 20.57
C ARG A 260 -0.52 -12.41 19.98
N PHE A 261 0.70 -12.85 20.16
CA PHE A 261 1.15 -14.13 19.65
C PHE A 261 1.97 -14.82 20.75
N ARG A 262 1.70 -16.09 20.96
CA ARG A 262 2.49 -16.95 21.81
C ARG A 262 2.91 -18.20 21.04
N GLY A 263 4.19 -18.52 21.18
CA GLY A 263 4.75 -19.69 20.54
C GLY A 263 5.89 -20.26 21.36
N GLU A 264 6.35 -21.40 20.91
CA GLU A 264 7.54 -22.05 21.45
C GLU A 264 8.43 -22.54 20.31
N ALA A 265 9.71 -22.53 20.59
CA ALA A 265 10.75 -23.08 19.75
C ALA A 265 11.48 -24.19 20.55
N ARG A 266 11.67 -25.33 19.92
CA ARG A 266 12.41 -26.47 20.49
C ARG A 266 13.37 -27.02 19.44
N ALA A 267 14.53 -27.47 19.86
CA ALA A 267 15.39 -28.30 19.03
C ALA A 267 15.00 -29.77 19.15
N GLN A 268 15.20 -30.53 18.07
CA GLN A 268 15.26 -31.98 18.23
C GLN A 268 16.46 -32.35 19.09
N THR A 269 16.35 -33.39 19.90
CA THR A 269 17.36 -33.75 20.90
C THR A 269 18.77 -33.88 20.34
N ALA A 270 18.90 -34.42 19.13
CA ALA A 270 20.19 -34.56 18.45
C ALA A 270 20.82 -33.23 18.01
N ASP A 271 20.00 -32.21 17.78
CA ASP A 271 20.42 -30.94 17.18
C ASP A 271 20.47 -29.78 18.19
N GLU A 272 20.20 -30.05 19.48
CA GLU A 272 20.13 -29.05 20.52
C GLU A 272 21.43 -28.21 20.65
N PRO A 273 22.63 -28.79 20.60
CA PRO A 273 23.87 -28.01 20.67
C PRO A 273 24.03 -27.00 19.51
N ALA A 274 23.63 -27.40 18.31
CA ALA A 274 23.72 -26.58 17.10
C ALA A 274 22.69 -25.45 17.08
N LEU A 275 21.59 -25.58 17.81
CA LEU A 275 20.48 -24.63 17.85
C LEU A 275 20.45 -23.76 19.12
N SER A 276 21.34 -24.00 20.07
CA SER A 276 21.32 -23.30 21.37
C SER A 276 21.40 -21.78 21.25
N ASN A 277 22.28 -21.25 20.41
CA ASN A 277 22.41 -19.81 20.16
C ASN A 277 21.14 -19.23 19.52
N LEU A 278 20.60 -19.92 18.53
CA LEU A 278 19.38 -19.50 17.83
C LEU A 278 18.18 -19.46 18.78
N LEU A 279 18.03 -20.47 19.63
CA LEU A 279 16.97 -20.55 20.64
C LEU A 279 17.04 -19.41 21.66
N ASN A 280 18.24 -18.94 22.00
CA ASN A 280 18.42 -17.80 22.92
C ASN A 280 18.01 -16.46 22.28
N ILE A 281 18.06 -16.35 20.96
CA ILE A 281 17.72 -15.12 20.21
C ILE A 281 16.23 -15.08 19.88
N ILE A 282 15.63 -16.22 19.52
CA ILE A 282 14.22 -16.29 19.09
C ILE A 282 13.27 -15.96 20.24
N GLY A 283 13.59 -16.32 21.48
CA GLY A 283 12.69 -16.11 22.59
C GLY A 283 13.36 -16.25 23.95
N ARG A 284 12.55 -16.18 25.01
CA ARG A 284 13.02 -16.38 26.37
C ARG A 284 13.23 -17.88 26.64
N ARG A 285 14.44 -18.25 27.00
CA ARG A 285 14.78 -19.65 27.31
C ARG A 285 14.04 -20.14 28.56
N ASP A 286 13.44 -21.33 28.45
CA ASP A 286 12.78 -22.06 29.52
C ASP A 286 13.14 -23.55 29.39
N GLY A 287 14.24 -23.96 30.02
CA GLY A 287 14.82 -25.30 29.87
C GLY A 287 15.25 -25.59 28.43
N ALA A 288 14.74 -26.68 27.84
CA ALA A 288 15.05 -27.09 26.47
C ALA A 288 14.26 -26.31 25.39
N ARG A 289 13.33 -25.44 25.79
CA ARG A 289 12.50 -24.65 24.88
C ARG A 289 12.78 -23.16 25.01
N SER A 290 12.40 -22.41 23.99
CA SER A 290 12.33 -20.95 24.02
C SER A 290 10.90 -20.48 23.82
N VAL A 291 10.42 -19.63 24.70
CA VAL A 291 9.07 -19.07 24.64
C VAL A 291 9.09 -17.78 23.88
N ILE A 292 8.26 -17.70 22.84
CA ILE A 292 8.09 -16.52 22.00
C ILE A 292 6.79 -15.84 22.46
N SER A 293 6.86 -14.55 22.79
CA SER A 293 5.67 -13.75 23.09
C SER A 293 5.76 -12.39 22.43
N ILE A 294 4.69 -12.01 21.72
CA ILE A 294 4.52 -10.72 21.07
C ILE A 294 3.21 -10.12 21.58
N GLY A 295 3.26 -8.89 22.10
CA GLY A 295 2.11 -8.14 22.56
C GLY A 295 1.83 -8.22 24.06
#